data_4fef9c175a80c344985c86b9f559aac0
#
_entry.id   4fef9c175a80c344985c86b9f559aac0
#
_cell.length_a   1.000
_cell.length_b   1.000
_cell.length_c   1.000
_cell.angle_alpha   90.00
_cell.angle_beta   90.00
_cell.angle_gamma   90.00
#
_symmetry.space_group_name_H-M   'P 1'
#
loop_
_entity.id
_entity.type
_entity.pdbx_description
1 polymer ?
#
loop_
_entity_poly.entity_id
_entity_poly.type
_entity_poly.pdbx_seq_one_letter_code
_entity_poly.pdbx_strand_id
1 'polypeptide(L)'
;VSPRAVVERLDPRNASDVGAVATLHESLLEGSPLARMGARFLRECFYSRMLADRLYDCLICRADGRIVGFLTYTDRPADFMSQGLRRHFFSIARIMVTSVVLQPRQLRDLLFVARLIRDRSATPQNGALRNSAEALSLAVSEADQKLIPVGGTTRVAVRLFHEMASDLRERGAHRIVLHVDPKNRAANMFYSALGCRFQSTTHAGLTRHLFAYELQRESAAVGHETVRK
;
A
#
# COMPACT_ATOMS: atom_id res chain seq x y z
N VAL A 1 6.92 30.53 5.55
CA VAL A 1 6.80 29.43 6.54
C VAL A 1 6.65 28.15 5.73
N SER A 2 7.61 27.22 5.85
CA SER A 2 7.48 25.92 5.18
C SER A 2 6.27 25.17 5.73
N PRO A 3 5.42 24.55 4.89
CA PRO A 3 4.25 23.82 5.34
C PRO A 3 4.67 22.69 6.30
N ARG A 4 3.98 22.60 7.44
CA ARG A 4 4.21 21.54 8.42
C ARG A 4 3.58 20.25 7.91
N ALA A 5 4.40 19.35 7.39
CA ALA A 5 3.96 18.01 6.98
C ALA A 5 4.33 16.98 8.05
N VAL A 6 3.37 16.13 8.43
CA VAL A 6 3.54 15.08 9.45
C VAL A 6 3.07 13.75 8.85
N VAL A 7 3.83 12.68 9.13
CA VAL A 7 3.41 11.31 8.79
C VAL A 7 2.77 10.67 10.01
N GLU A 8 1.60 10.10 9.83
CA GLU A 8 0.80 9.46 10.88
C GLU A 8 0.01 8.27 10.32
N ARG A 9 -0.56 7.44 11.20
CA ARG A 9 -1.46 6.35 10.78
C ARG A 9 -2.86 6.90 10.53
N LEU A 10 -3.50 6.42 9.46
CA LEU A 10 -4.92 6.73 9.20
C LEU A 10 -5.79 6.08 10.27
N ASP A 11 -6.60 6.88 10.95
CA ASP A 11 -7.68 6.37 11.82
C ASP A 11 -8.90 6.01 10.95
N PRO A 12 -9.28 4.72 10.85
CA PRO A 12 -10.44 4.29 10.08
C PRO A 12 -11.79 4.81 10.62
N ARG A 13 -11.82 5.38 11.83
CA ARG A 13 -13.01 5.99 12.43
C ARG A 13 -13.18 7.47 12.02
N ASN A 14 -12.12 8.11 11.56
CA ASN A 14 -12.19 9.47 11.04
C ASN A 14 -12.73 9.48 9.61
N ALA A 15 -14.04 9.66 9.47
CA ALA A 15 -14.72 9.62 8.19
C ALA A 15 -14.21 10.69 7.18
N SER A 16 -13.75 11.86 7.68
CA SER A 16 -13.19 12.92 6.86
C SER A 16 -11.88 12.48 6.23
N ASP A 17 -10.97 11.92 7.02
CA ASP A 17 -9.66 11.45 6.55
C ASP A 17 -9.79 10.24 5.63
N VAL A 18 -10.67 9.29 5.99
CA VAL A 18 -11.01 8.15 5.13
C VAL A 18 -11.53 8.62 3.77
N GLY A 19 -12.41 9.63 3.76
CA GLY A 19 -12.93 10.24 2.54
C GLY A 19 -11.82 10.89 1.70
N ALA A 20 -10.93 11.65 2.35
CA ALA A 20 -9.82 12.33 1.69
C ALA A 20 -8.83 11.35 1.05
N VAL A 21 -8.43 10.27 1.79
CA VAL A 21 -7.55 9.23 1.26
C VAL A 21 -8.20 8.47 0.11
N ALA A 22 -9.48 8.13 0.22
CA ALA A 22 -10.22 7.44 -0.85
C ALA A 22 -10.27 8.28 -2.14
N THR A 23 -10.52 9.59 -2.02
CA THR A 23 -10.49 10.51 -3.16
C THR A 23 -9.09 10.63 -3.76
N LEU A 24 -8.06 10.72 -2.92
CA LEU A 24 -6.67 10.78 -3.37
C LEU A 24 -6.26 9.49 -4.11
N HIS A 25 -6.69 8.32 -3.59
CA HIS A 25 -6.45 7.03 -4.23
C HIS A 25 -7.11 6.96 -5.61
N GLU A 26 -8.37 7.34 -5.70
CA GLU A 26 -9.12 7.33 -6.97
C GLU A 26 -8.46 8.22 -8.02
N SER A 27 -8.11 9.46 -7.64
CA SER A 27 -7.55 10.45 -8.57
C SER A 27 -6.09 10.15 -8.99
N LEU A 28 -5.25 9.62 -8.10
CA LEU A 28 -3.83 9.40 -8.40
C LEU A 28 -3.52 7.97 -8.89
N LEU A 29 -4.41 7.03 -8.65
CA LEU A 29 -4.22 5.62 -8.98
C LEU A 29 -5.38 5.04 -9.81
N GLU A 30 -5.94 5.81 -10.72
CA GLU A 30 -7.11 5.45 -11.57
C GLU A 30 -6.99 4.08 -12.24
N GLY A 31 -5.79 3.69 -12.66
CA GLY A 31 -5.50 2.39 -13.27
C GLY A 31 -5.41 1.22 -12.28
N SER A 32 -5.45 1.47 -10.97
CA SER A 32 -5.30 0.42 -9.98
C SER A 32 -6.55 -0.46 -9.88
N PRO A 33 -6.41 -1.78 -9.59
CA PRO A 33 -7.56 -2.66 -9.38
C PRO A 33 -8.51 -2.17 -8.28
N LEU A 34 -7.98 -1.54 -7.22
CA LEU A 34 -8.77 -1.01 -6.12
C LEU A 34 -9.58 0.22 -6.53
N ALA A 35 -8.99 1.16 -7.28
CA ALA A 35 -9.70 2.33 -7.78
C ALA A 35 -10.87 1.94 -8.72
N ARG A 36 -10.68 0.89 -9.53
CA ARG A 36 -11.74 0.35 -10.40
C ARG A 36 -12.96 -0.20 -9.65
N MET A 37 -12.82 -0.53 -8.37
CA MET A 37 -13.95 -0.90 -7.52
C MET A 37 -14.82 0.31 -7.10
N GLY A 38 -14.35 1.52 -7.39
CA GLY A 38 -15.05 2.80 -7.21
C GLY A 38 -14.86 3.44 -5.83
N ALA A 39 -15.09 4.76 -5.79
CA ALA A 39 -14.90 5.59 -4.59
C ALA A 39 -15.67 5.08 -3.37
N ARG A 40 -16.86 4.56 -3.59
CA ARG A 40 -17.70 4.04 -2.50
C ARG A 40 -17.07 2.81 -1.84
N PHE A 41 -16.54 1.88 -2.63
CA PHE A 41 -15.82 0.72 -2.10
C PHE A 41 -14.56 1.15 -1.34
N LEU A 42 -13.76 2.06 -1.90
CA LEU A 42 -12.58 2.59 -1.23
C LEU A 42 -12.93 3.17 0.13
N ARG A 43 -13.95 4.02 0.19
CA ARG A 43 -14.34 4.72 1.42
C ARG A 43 -15.02 3.80 2.44
N GLU A 44 -16.08 3.04 2.04
CA GLU A 44 -16.92 2.30 2.98
C GLU A 44 -16.36 0.92 3.35
N CYS A 45 -15.51 0.33 2.49
CA CYS A 45 -14.98 -1.01 2.71
C CYS A 45 -13.48 -0.99 2.93
N PHE A 46 -12.71 -0.53 1.94
CA PHE A 46 -11.26 -0.62 1.98
C PHE A 46 -10.69 0.23 3.13
N TYR A 47 -10.77 1.55 3.08
CA TYR A 47 -10.17 2.45 4.08
C TYR A 47 -10.91 2.56 5.42
N SER A 48 -12.12 2.02 5.55
CA SER A 48 -12.80 1.96 6.84
C SER A 48 -12.78 0.55 7.43
N ARG A 49 -13.57 -0.37 6.90
CA ARG A 49 -13.80 -1.69 7.52
C ARG A 49 -12.56 -2.60 7.49
N MET A 50 -11.94 -2.76 6.33
CA MET A 50 -10.76 -3.62 6.21
C MET A 50 -9.57 -3.08 6.99
N LEU A 51 -9.41 -1.74 7.05
CA LEU A 51 -8.39 -1.09 7.87
C LEU A 51 -8.70 -1.23 9.36
N ALA A 52 -9.95 -1.06 9.78
CA ALA A 52 -10.39 -1.28 11.18
C ALA A 52 -10.17 -2.73 11.65
N ASP A 53 -10.30 -3.70 10.75
CA ASP A 53 -9.99 -5.12 10.99
C ASP A 53 -8.49 -5.44 11.00
N ARG A 54 -7.63 -4.44 10.80
CA ARG A 54 -6.17 -4.57 10.74
C ARG A 54 -5.68 -5.61 9.72
N LEU A 55 -6.37 -5.70 8.59
CA LEU A 55 -5.95 -6.57 7.49
C LEU A 55 -4.74 -5.99 6.74
N TYR A 56 -4.55 -4.70 6.86
CA TYR A 56 -3.41 -3.93 6.35
C TYR A 56 -3.30 -2.63 7.14
N ASP A 57 -2.22 -1.89 6.96
CA ASP A 57 -1.99 -0.58 7.56
C ASP A 57 -1.99 0.52 6.50
N CYS A 58 -2.31 1.74 6.92
CA CYS A 58 -2.27 2.93 6.09
C CYS A 58 -1.55 4.06 6.82
N LEU A 59 -0.46 4.55 6.24
CA LEU A 59 0.20 5.80 6.62
C LEU A 59 -0.30 6.93 5.73
N ILE A 60 -0.50 8.09 6.32
CA ILE A 60 -0.85 9.32 5.63
C ILE A 60 0.19 10.39 5.92
N CYS A 61 0.41 11.28 4.97
CA CYS A 61 1.14 12.51 5.21
C CYS A 61 0.15 13.68 5.17
N ARG A 62 0.09 14.42 6.28
CA ARG A 62 -0.75 15.60 6.43
C ARG A 62 0.10 16.87 6.36
N ALA A 63 -0.26 17.81 5.50
CA ALA A 63 0.34 19.12 5.41
C ALA A 63 -0.76 20.20 5.49
N ASP A 64 -0.58 21.16 6.39
CA ASP A 64 -1.51 22.27 6.59
C ASP A 64 -2.97 21.81 6.73
N GLY A 65 -3.20 20.74 7.50
CA GLY A 65 -4.52 20.18 7.77
C GLY A 65 -5.09 19.25 6.67
N ARG A 66 -4.49 19.18 5.48
CA ARG A 66 -4.94 18.31 4.36
C ARG A 66 -4.02 17.10 4.17
N ILE A 67 -4.58 15.99 3.74
CA ILE A 67 -3.81 14.80 3.39
C ILE A 67 -3.22 15.00 2.00
N VAL A 68 -1.88 14.91 1.89
CA VAL A 68 -1.12 15.16 0.66
C VAL A 68 -0.53 13.89 0.04
N GLY A 69 -0.51 12.81 0.79
CA GLY A 69 -0.03 11.51 0.32
C GLY A 69 -0.40 10.40 1.29
N PHE A 70 -0.34 9.17 0.82
CA PHE A 70 -0.61 7.98 1.62
C PHE A 70 0.21 6.78 1.13
N LEU A 71 0.36 5.80 2.02
CA LEU A 71 0.98 4.51 1.72
C LEU A 71 0.21 3.41 2.45
N THR A 72 -0.19 2.35 1.73
CA THR A 72 -0.83 1.16 2.31
C THR A 72 0.08 -0.05 2.19
N TYR A 73 0.12 -0.89 3.23
CA TYR A 73 0.99 -2.06 3.28
C TYR A 73 0.43 -3.14 4.20
N THR A 74 0.88 -4.38 4.01
CA THR A 74 0.48 -5.52 4.85
C THR A 74 1.66 -6.45 5.13
N ASP A 75 1.67 -7.03 6.31
CA ASP A 75 2.57 -8.12 6.70
C ASP A 75 2.01 -9.51 6.32
N ARG A 76 0.78 -9.57 5.79
CA ARG A 76 0.07 -10.80 5.38
C ARG A 76 -0.41 -10.73 3.94
N PRO A 77 0.48 -10.60 2.96
CA PRO A 77 0.10 -10.38 1.57
C PRO A 77 -0.76 -11.50 0.96
N ALA A 78 -0.60 -12.74 1.46
CA ALA A 78 -1.37 -13.89 0.99
C ALA A 78 -2.86 -13.79 1.34
N ASP A 79 -3.16 -13.27 2.52
CA ASP A 79 -4.47 -13.48 3.15
C ASP A 79 -5.34 -12.22 3.23
N PHE A 80 -4.73 -11.02 3.24
CA PHE A 80 -5.46 -9.80 3.57
C PHE A 80 -6.69 -9.56 2.67
N MET A 81 -6.55 -9.77 1.37
CA MET A 81 -7.64 -9.55 0.41
C MET A 81 -8.73 -10.63 0.53
N SER A 82 -8.34 -11.90 0.64
CA SER A 82 -9.28 -13.01 0.79
C SER A 82 -10.05 -12.94 2.10
N GLN A 83 -9.38 -12.59 3.20
CA GLN A 83 -10.03 -12.36 4.49
C GLN A 83 -10.97 -11.16 4.45
N GLY A 84 -10.55 -10.05 3.85
CA GLY A 84 -11.39 -8.86 3.69
C GLY A 84 -12.66 -9.14 2.90
N LEU A 85 -12.53 -9.84 1.76
CA LEU A 85 -13.67 -10.22 0.94
C LEU A 85 -14.63 -11.17 1.68
N ARG A 86 -14.11 -12.14 2.41
CA ARG A 86 -14.96 -13.09 3.18
C ARG A 86 -15.69 -12.39 4.33
N ARG A 87 -14.98 -11.57 5.12
CA ARG A 87 -15.59 -10.86 6.27
C ARG A 87 -16.64 -9.85 5.85
N HIS A 88 -16.39 -9.15 4.75
CA HIS A 88 -17.23 -8.04 4.31
C HIS A 88 -18.07 -8.37 3.08
N PHE A 89 -18.23 -9.66 2.74
CA PHE A 89 -18.89 -10.13 1.53
C PHE A 89 -20.23 -9.43 1.27
N PHE A 90 -21.13 -9.42 2.25
CA PHE A 90 -22.45 -8.80 2.08
C PHE A 90 -22.38 -7.29 1.87
N SER A 91 -21.47 -6.62 2.55
CA SER A 91 -21.26 -5.17 2.38
C SER A 91 -20.69 -4.84 1.00
N ILE A 92 -19.72 -5.63 0.56
CA ILE A 92 -19.12 -5.50 -0.77
C ILE A 92 -20.16 -5.80 -1.84
N ALA A 93 -20.91 -6.91 -1.70
CA ALA A 93 -21.97 -7.26 -2.63
C ALA A 93 -23.03 -6.15 -2.74
N ARG A 94 -23.46 -5.55 -1.64
CA ARG A 94 -24.40 -4.42 -1.63
C ARG A 94 -23.82 -3.21 -2.36
N ILE A 95 -22.55 -2.85 -2.08
CA ILE A 95 -21.89 -1.74 -2.76
C ILE A 95 -21.81 -2.02 -4.26
N MET A 96 -21.44 -3.24 -4.65
CA MET A 96 -21.29 -3.65 -6.04
C MET A 96 -22.61 -3.60 -6.79
N VAL A 97 -23.68 -4.21 -6.22
CA VAL A 97 -25.03 -4.20 -6.83
C VAL A 97 -25.51 -2.76 -7.05
N THR A 98 -25.41 -1.90 -6.04
CA THR A 98 -25.83 -0.50 -6.17
C THR A 98 -24.98 0.28 -7.18
N SER A 99 -23.68 0.00 -7.27
CA SER A 99 -22.78 0.64 -8.23
C SER A 99 -23.08 0.19 -9.66
N VAL A 100 -23.34 -1.11 -9.89
CA VAL A 100 -23.69 -1.65 -11.23
C VAL A 100 -25.04 -1.14 -11.69
N VAL A 101 -26.04 -1.03 -10.81
CA VAL A 101 -27.36 -0.45 -11.15
C VAL A 101 -27.22 1.00 -11.61
N LEU A 102 -26.33 1.77 -10.96
CA LEU A 102 -26.09 3.18 -11.32
C LEU A 102 -25.15 3.33 -12.52
N GLN A 103 -24.23 2.41 -12.73
CA GLN A 103 -23.23 2.45 -13.80
C GLN A 103 -22.92 1.04 -14.33
N PRO A 104 -23.70 0.53 -15.30
CA PRO A 104 -23.55 -0.86 -15.80
C PRO A 104 -22.17 -1.16 -16.43
N ARG A 105 -21.44 -0.13 -16.84
CA ARG A 105 -20.04 -0.29 -17.33
C ARG A 105 -19.10 -0.84 -16.26
N GLN A 106 -19.36 -0.59 -14.98
CA GLN A 106 -18.53 -1.09 -13.86
C GLN A 106 -18.62 -2.61 -13.69
N LEU A 107 -19.61 -3.29 -14.25
CA LEU A 107 -19.70 -4.75 -14.21
C LEU A 107 -18.46 -5.42 -14.81
N ARG A 108 -17.93 -4.87 -15.88
CA ARG A 108 -16.70 -5.40 -16.53
C ARG A 108 -15.48 -5.26 -15.62
N ASP A 109 -15.36 -4.12 -14.94
CA ASP A 109 -14.27 -3.86 -14.00
C ASP A 109 -14.36 -4.76 -12.76
N LEU A 110 -15.56 -5.02 -12.26
CA LEU A 110 -15.80 -5.94 -11.16
C LEU A 110 -15.44 -7.38 -11.52
N LEU A 111 -15.85 -7.85 -12.69
CA LEU A 111 -15.47 -9.19 -13.18
C LEU A 111 -13.96 -9.31 -13.36
N PHE A 112 -13.31 -8.26 -13.86
CA PHE A 112 -11.86 -8.19 -13.96
C PHE A 112 -11.17 -8.29 -12.58
N VAL A 113 -11.62 -7.51 -11.59
CA VAL A 113 -11.08 -7.54 -10.23
C VAL A 113 -11.32 -8.88 -9.56
N ALA A 114 -12.52 -9.47 -9.70
CA ALA A 114 -12.85 -10.79 -9.17
C ALA A 114 -11.92 -11.87 -9.76
N ARG A 115 -11.64 -11.80 -11.07
CA ARG A 115 -10.70 -12.69 -11.75
C ARG A 115 -9.28 -12.52 -11.23
N LEU A 116 -8.83 -11.26 -11.07
CA LEU A 116 -7.50 -10.95 -10.56
C LEU A 116 -7.28 -11.48 -9.14
N ILE A 117 -8.30 -11.36 -8.26
CA ILE A 117 -8.26 -11.88 -6.89
C ILE A 117 -8.17 -13.41 -6.90
N ARG A 118 -8.97 -14.07 -7.74
CA ARG A 118 -8.93 -15.53 -7.89
C ARG A 118 -7.56 -16.00 -8.40
N ASP A 119 -7.01 -15.33 -9.39
CA ASP A 119 -5.72 -15.70 -9.98
C ASP A 119 -4.56 -15.49 -8.98
N ARG A 120 -4.61 -14.45 -8.15
CA ARG A 120 -3.66 -14.26 -7.05
C ARG A 120 -3.72 -15.37 -6.00
N SER A 121 -4.92 -15.84 -5.67
CA SER A 121 -5.12 -16.92 -4.69
C SER A 121 -4.69 -18.28 -5.25
N ALA A 122 -4.69 -18.47 -6.57
CA ALA A 122 -4.30 -19.70 -7.24
C ALA A 122 -2.79 -19.80 -7.53
N THR A 123 -2.05 -18.70 -7.47
CA THR A 123 -0.61 -18.73 -7.73
C THR A 123 0.11 -19.28 -6.50
N PRO A 124 0.81 -20.45 -6.61
CA PRO A 124 1.64 -20.95 -5.52
C PRO A 124 2.65 -19.88 -5.16
N GLN A 125 2.55 -19.35 -3.96
CA GLN A 125 3.58 -18.45 -3.44
C GLN A 125 4.81 -19.30 -3.20
N ASN A 126 5.74 -19.26 -4.17
CA ASN A 126 7.05 -19.86 -4.01
C ASN A 126 7.60 -19.42 -2.64
N GLY A 127 8.24 -20.35 -1.91
CA GLY A 127 8.72 -20.15 -0.54
C GLY A 127 9.53 -18.87 -0.26
N ALA A 128 9.91 -18.14 -1.31
CA ALA A 128 10.54 -16.82 -1.27
C ALA A 128 9.65 -15.70 -0.66
N LEU A 129 8.32 -15.89 -0.58
CA LEU A 129 7.38 -14.91 -0.01
C LEU A 129 7.04 -15.19 1.47
N ARG A 130 7.50 -16.28 2.04
CA ARG A 130 7.39 -16.50 3.48
C ARG A 130 8.16 -15.42 4.23
N ASN A 131 7.50 -14.72 5.16
CA ASN A 131 8.03 -13.59 5.93
C ASN A 131 8.30 -12.31 5.10
N SER A 132 7.64 -12.16 3.94
CA SER A 132 7.65 -10.91 3.18
C SER A 132 6.39 -10.11 3.47
N ALA A 133 6.55 -8.81 3.66
CA ALA A 133 5.46 -7.84 3.65
C ALA A 133 5.24 -7.31 2.23
N GLU A 134 4.08 -6.70 1.96
CA GLU A 134 3.78 -6.09 0.66
C GLU A 134 3.38 -4.63 0.82
N ALA A 135 4.00 -3.74 0.04
CA ALA A 135 3.51 -2.38 -0.16
C ALA A 135 2.44 -2.41 -1.26
N LEU A 136 1.21 -2.04 -0.90
CA LEU A 136 0.04 -2.19 -1.76
C LEU A 136 -0.19 -0.97 -2.66
N SER A 137 -0.05 0.23 -2.09
CA SER A 137 -0.28 1.50 -2.81
C SER A 137 0.54 2.61 -2.18
N LEU A 138 1.16 3.44 -2.99
CA LEU A 138 1.82 4.68 -2.59
C LEU A 138 1.44 5.77 -3.58
N ALA A 139 0.93 6.88 -3.08
CA ALA A 139 0.64 8.04 -3.89
C ALA A 139 0.87 9.34 -3.10
N VAL A 140 1.34 10.38 -3.80
CA VAL A 140 1.52 11.73 -3.28
C VAL A 140 1.01 12.71 -4.32
N SER A 141 0.23 13.70 -3.91
CA SER A 141 -0.26 14.77 -4.76
C SER A 141 0.89 15.42 -5.53
N GLU A 142 0.71 15.67 -6.83
CA GLU A 142 1.75 16.25 -7.67
C GLU A 142 2.28 17.59 -7.12
N ALA A 143 1.40 18.42 -6.60
CA ALA A 143 1.76 19.71 -6.01
C ALA A 143 2.67 19.56 -4.77
N ASP A 144 2.59 18.42 -4.08
CA ASP A 144 3.26 18.18 -2.80
C ASP A 144 4.44 17.19 -2.90
N GLN A 145 4.76 16.69 -4.09
CA GLN A 145 5.86 15.72 -4.28
C GLN A 145 7.23 16.23 -3.80
N LYS A 146 7.44 17.54 -3.82
CA LYS A 146 8.69 18.17 -3.37
C LYS A 146 8.68 18.54 -1.88
N LEU A 147 7.55 18.35 -1.20
CA LEU A 147 7.40 18.68 0.21
C LEU A 147 8.31 17.79 1.07
N ILE A 148 8.93 18.40 2.09
CA ILE A 148 9.74 17.69 3.09
C ILE A 148 9.00 17.76 4.43
N PRO A 149 8.62 16.61 5.03
CA PRO A 149 7.96 16.58 6.33
C PRO A 149 8.82 17.13 7.47
N VAL A 150 8.18 17.64 8.53
CA VAL A 150 8.84 18.18 9.71
C VAL A 150 9.74 17.12 10.36
N GLY A 151 10.95 17.54 10.74
CA GLY A 151 11.94 16.66 11.35
C GLY A 151 12.60 15.69 10.37
N GLY A 152 12.34 15.83 9.06
CA GLY A 152 12.95 15.01 8.02
C GLY A 152 13.80 15.82 7.05
N THR A 153 14.64 15.11 6.31
CA THR A 153 15.44 15.64 5.19
C THR A 153 14.97 15.10 3.84
N THR A 154 13.97 14.22 3.85
CA THR A 154 13.52 13.49 2.68
C THR A 154 12.10 13.89 2.29
N ARG A 155 11.76 13.74 1.00
CA ARG A 155 10.43 14.03 0.45
C ARG A 155 9.36 13.10 1.02
N VAL A 156 8.08 13.51 0.95
CA VAL A 156 6.91 12.78 1.46
C VAL A 156 6.91 11.30 1.09
N ALA A 157 7.07 10.97 -0.19
CA ALA A 157 7.04 9.57 -0.65
C ALA A 157 8.15 8.72 -0.01
N VAL A 158 9.37 9.27 0.11
CA VAL A 158 10.52 8.60 0.73
C VAL A 158 10.28 8.42 2.23
N ARG A 159 9.74 9.45 2.90
CA ARG A 159 9.42 9.38 4.34
C ARG A 159 8.36 8.33 4.63
N LEU A 160 7.27 8.31 3.87
CA LEU A 160 6.22 7.27 3.98
C LEU A 160 6.80 5.87 3.81
N PHE A 161 7.70 5.68 2.82
CA PHE A 161 8.35 4.39 2.60
C PHE A 161 9.25 3.97 3.78
N HIS A 162 10.04 4.89 4.33
CA HIS A 162 10.91 4.61 5.47
C HIS A 162 10.12 4.31 6.75
N GLU A 163 9.04 5.02 7.01
CA GLU A 163 8.15 4.74 8.16
C GLU A 163 7.52 3.35 8.04
N MET A 164 7.02 2.97 6.86
CA MET A 164 6.56 1.61 6.59
C MET A 164 7.67 0.58 6.83
N ALA A 165 8.88 0.83 6.29
CA ALA A 165 10.00 -0.09 6.41
C ALA A 165 10.43 -0.27 7.89
N SER A 166 10.39 0.79 8.69
CA SER A 166 10.66 0.73 10.13
C SER A 166 9.61 -0.11 10.85
N ASP A 167 8.33 0.19 10.64
CA ASP A 167 7.23 -0.54 11.26
C ASP A 167 7.25 -2.03 10.92
N LEU A 168 7.48 -2.37 9.65
CA LEU A 168 7.56 -3.77 9.20
C LEU A 168 8.79 -4.49 9.76
N ARG A 169 9.93 -3.80 9.91
CA ARG A 169 11.11 -4.35 10.56
C ARG A 169 10.85 -4.67 12.04
N GLU A 170 10.20 -3.78 12.77
CA GLU A 170 9.80 -3.97 14.16
C GLU A 170 8.87 -5.17 14.32
N ARG A 171 8.02 -5.44 13.34
CA ARG A 171 7.14 -6.64 13.29
C ARG A 171 7.86 -7.91 12.83
N GLY A 172 9.15 -7.85 12.54
CA GLY A 172 9.97 -9.00 12.16
C GLY A 172 9.86 -9.40 10.70
N ALA A 173 9.35 -8.54 9.81
CA ALA A 173 9.44 -8.76 8.38
C ALA A 173 10.92 -8.66 7.94
N HIS A 174 11.31 -9.51 6.98
CA HIS A 174 12.67 -9.51 6.43
C HIS A 174 12.77 -8.80 5.10
N ARG A 175 11.65 -8.67 4.41
CA ARG A 175 11.59 -8.15 3.05
C ARG A 175 10.26 -7.46 2.80
N ILE A 176 10.29 -6.41 2.00
CA ILE A 176 9.10 -5.77 1.44
C ILE A 176 9.07 -6.06 -0.05
N VAL A 177 7.95 -6.53 -0.56
CA VAL A 177 7.70 -6.71 -2.00
C VAL A 177 6.75 -5.65 -2.51
N LEU A 178 6.92 -5.29 -3.79
CA LEU A 178 6.12 -4.26 -4.45
C LEU A 178 5.81 -4.70 -5.88
N HIS A 179 4.56 -4.49 -6.29
CA HIS A 179 4.13 -4.76 -7.65
C HIS A 179 3.91 -3.45 -8.41
N VAL A 180 4.72 -3.18 -9.41
CA VAL A 180 4.73 -1.92 -10.17
C VAL A 180 4.31 -2.18 -11.61
N ASP A 181 3.49 -1.30 -12.17
CA ASP A 181 3.17 -1.33 -13.60
C ASP A 181 4.45 -1.04 -14.41
N PRO A 182 4.83 -1.90 -15.38
CA PRO A 182 6.00 -1.65 -16.22
C PRO A 182 5.97 -0.29 -16.93
N LYS A 183 4.77 0.21 -17.24
CA LYS A 183 4.57 1.51 -17.90
C LYS A 183 4.73 2.69 -16.94
N ASN A 184 4.62 2.47 -15.62
CA ASN A 184 4.84 3.52 -14.63
C ASN A 184 6.32 3.77 -14.39
N ARG A 185 6.96 4.51 -15.33
CA ARG A 185 8.38 4.82 -15.28
C ARG A 185 8.79 5.55 -13.99
N ALA A 186 7.95 6.47 -13.51
CA ALA A 186 8.23 7.24 -12.30
C ALA A 186 8.34 6.33 -11.07
N ALA A 187 7.39 5.41 -10.89
CA ALA A 187 7.43 4.45 -9.79
C ALA A 187 8.61 3.47 -9.92
N ASN A 188 8.89 2.96 -11.13
CA ASN A 188 10.03 2.07 -11.36
C ASN A 188 11.35 2.75 -10.97
N MET A 189 11.56 4.01 -11.38
CA MET A 189 12.75 4.80 -11.03
C MET A 189 12.80 5.11 -9.53
N PHE A 190 11.67 5.47 -8.94
CA PHE A 190 11.57 5.79 -7.52
C PHE A 190 11.99 4.60 -6.64
N TYR A 191 11.44 3.42 -6.86
CA TYR A 191 11.78 2.24 -6.08
C TYR A 191 13.22 1.77 -6.32
N SER A 192 13.72 1.86 -7.54
CA SER A 192 15.14 1.60 -7.82
C SER A 192 16.06 2.55 -7.06
N ALA A 193 15.72 3.85 -7.00
CA ALA A 193 16.49 4.85 -6.27
C ALA A 193 16.44 4.64 -4.74
N LEU A 194 15.38 4.01 -4.21
CA LEU A 194 15.29 3.60 -2.81
C LEU A 194 16.10 2.32 -2.47
N GLY A 195 16.75 1.72 -3.46
CA GLY A 195 17.50 0.48 -3.28
C GLY A 195 16.65 -0.79 -3.40
N CYS A 196 15.40 -0.68 -3.87
CA CYS A 196 14.60 -1.85 -4.20
C CYS A 196 15.19 -2.57 -5.42
N ARG A 197 15.36 -3.88 -5.33
CA ARG A 197 15.91 -4.69 -6.42
C ARG A 197 14.80 -5.29 -7.27
N PHE A 198 14.89 -5.10 -8.58
CA PHE A 198 14.03 -5.81 -9.52
C PHE A 198 14.27 -7.32 -9.41
N GLN A 199 13.20 -8.11 -9.29
CA GLN A 199 13.26 -9.57 -9.16
C GLN A 199 12.77 -10.26 -10.43
N SER A 200 11.61 -9.90 -10.91
CA SER A 200 10.97 -10.56 -12.05
C SER A 200 9.81 -9.74 -12.60
N THR A 201 9.29 -10.19 -13.73
CA THR A 201 8.00 -9.72 -14.25
C THR A 201 6.96 -10.81 -14.03
N THR A 202 5.86 -10.48 -13.37
CA THR A 202 4.73 -11.39 -13.13
C THR A 202 3.61 -11.13 -14.13
N HIS A 203 2.89 -12.19 -14.53
CA HIS A 203 1.85 -12.13 -15.55
C HIS A 203 0.48 -12.63 -15.07
N ALA A 204 0.22 -12.67 -13.76
CA ALA A 204 -1.07 -13.10 -13.20
C ALA A 204 -2.19 -12.11 -13.55
N GLY A 205 -2.73 -12.20 -14.75
CA GLY A 205 -3.81 -11.34 -15.27
C GLY A 205 -3.39 -9.89 -15.59
N LEU A 206 -2.33 -9.40 -14.97
CA LEU A 206 -1.69 -8.11 -15.25
C LEU A 206 -0.18 -8.26 -15.23
N THR A 207 0.49 -7.71 -16.24
CA THR A 207 1.96 -7.64 -16.21
C THR A 207 2.39 -6.65 -15.14
N ARG A 208 3.23 -7.11 -14.20
CA ARG A 208 3.80 -6.30 -13.12
C ARG A 208 5.28 -6.59 -12.97
N HIS A 209 6.05 -5.53 -12.71
CA HIS A 209 7.40 -5.66 -12.20
C HIS A 209 7.34 -5.95 -10.71
N LEU A 210 8.00 -7.00 -10.26
CA LEU A 210 8.20 -7.32 -8.86
C LEU A 210 9.52 -6.72 -8.39
N PHE A 211 9.46 -5.86 -7.40
CA PHE A 211 10.63 -5.35 -6.68
C PHE A 211 10.67 -5.91 -5.27
N ALA A 212 11.86 -6.03 -4.72
CA ALA A 212 12.08 -6.39 -3.34
C ALA A 212 13.02 -5.39 -2.65
N TYR A 213 12.67 -5.01 -1.43
CA TYR A 213 13.49 -4.23 -0.53
C TYR A 213 13.84 -5.07 0.69
N GLU A 214 15.12 -5.32 0.94
CA GLU A 214 15.58 -6.12 2.08
C GLU A 214 15.63 -5.25 3.34
N LEU A 215 14.89 -5.68 4.35
CA LEU A 215 14.91 -5.07 5.68
C LEU A 215 16.10 -5.63 6.44
N GLN A 216 17.24 -4.91 6.45
CA GLN A 216 18.41 -5.33 7.20
C GLN A 216 18.06 -5.46 8.68
N ARG A 217 18.38 -6.59 9.30
CA ARG A 217 18.44 -6.68 10.75
C ARG A 217 19.59 -5.77 11.19
N GLU A 218 19.34 -4.88 12.14
CA GLU A 218 20.44 -4.31 12.90
C GLU A 218 21.25 -5.48 13.47
N SER A 219 22.45 -5.69 12.95
CA SER A 219 23.40 -6.61 13.55
C SER A 219 23.59 -6.13 14.97
N ALA A 220 23.22 -6.95 15.94
CA ALA A 220 23.63 -6.77 17.32
C ALA A 220 25.16 -6.93 17.38
N ALA A 221 25.86 -5.91 16.92
CA ALA A 221 27.30 -5.80 17.01
C ALA A 221 27.61 -5.10 18.32
N VAL A 222 27.62 -5.86 19.41
CA VAL A 222 28.49 -5.56 20.53
C VAL A 222 29.15 -6.85 20.94
N GLY A 223 30.20 -7.21 20.23
CA GLY A 223 31.24 -8.04 20.74
C GLY A 223 31.93 -7.30 21.87
N HIS A 224 31.64 -7.63 23.12
CA HIS A 224 32.50 -7.34 24.24
C HIS A 224 33.80 -8.14 24.03
N GLU A 225 34.77 -7.53 23.43
CA GLU A 225 36.15 -7.99 23.45
C GLU A 225 36.71 -7.71 24.85
N THR A 226 36.56 -8.70 25.71
CA THR A 226 37.20 -8.70 27.02
C THR A 226 38.68 -8.98 26.79
N VAL A 227 39.47 -7.93 26.70
CA VAL A 227 40.94 -8.02 26.82
C VAL A 227 41.25 -8.53 28.23
N ARG A 228 41.63 -9.79 28.35
CA ARG A 228 42.36 -10.31 29.54
C ARG A 228 43.84 -10.00 29.35
N LYS A 229 44.36 -9.20 30.27
CA LYS A 229 45.77 -9.15 30.58
C LYS A 229 46.19 -10.39 31.35
#